data_fdfde0b8d710f237694461a09c9e5e10
#
_entry.id   fdfde0b8d710f237694461a09c9e5e10
#
_cell.length_a   1.000
_cell.length_b   1.000
_cell.length_c   1.000
_cell.angle_alpha   90.00
_cell.angle_beta   90.00
_cell.angle_gamma   90.00
#
_symmetry.space_group_name_H-M   'P 1'
#
loop_
_entity.id
_entity.type
_entity.pdbx_description
1 polymer ?
#
loop_
_entity_poly.entity_id
_entity_poly.type
_entity_poly.pdbx_seq_one_letter_code
_entity_poly.pdbx_strand_id
1 'polypeptide(L)'
;MKFFIDTANLEQIREAYDLGLLDGVTTNPSLMAKEGIKGVENQRKHYVDICNIVQGDVSAEVIATDYEGMIKEGEELAALNPHIVVKVPCIAEGIKAVKYFSGKGIRTNCTLVFSVGQALLAAKAGATYVSPFVGRLDDICEDGIALVAKIVEMYRYYGYTTQVLAASIRHTAHIMQCIEVGADVATCPLSAIKGLLNHPLTDSGLKKFLEDYKRVN
;
A
#
# COMPACT_ATOMS: atom_id res chain seq x y z
N MET A 1 -2.51 12.28 3.15
CA MET A 1 -2.47 10.93 2.57
C MET A 1 -1.03 10.43 2.62
N LYS A 2 -0.80 9.21 3.06
CA LYS A 2 0.51 8.56 3.04
C LYS A 2 0.81 7.98 1.65
N PHE A 3 2.08 7.96 1.25
CA PHE A 3 2.54 7.26 0.07
C PHE A 3 3.26 5.97 0.43
N PHE A 4 2.74 4.86 -0.08
CA PHE A 4 3.47 3.59 -0.11
C PHE A 4 3.90 3.29 -1.55
N ILE A 5 5.02 2.61 -1.71
CA ILE A 5 5.44 2.08 -3.02
C ILE A 5 5.03 0.61 -3.14
N ASP A 6 4.45 0.23 -4.29
CA ASP A 6 4.01 -1.13 -4.58
C ASP A 6 5.05 -1.86 -5.43
N THR A 7 6.07 -2.39 -4.78
CA THR A 7 7.19 -3.08 -5.45
C THR A 7 7.98 -3.95 -4.49
N ALA A 8 8.68 -4.96 -5.02
CA ALA A 8 9.70 -5.72 -4.30
C ALA A 8 11.13 -5.33 -4.76
N ASN A 9 11.28 -4.37 -5.66
CA ASN A 9 12.57 -3.93 -6.18
C ASN A 9 13.24 -2.95 -5.21
N LEU A 10 14.39 -3.36 -4.63
CA LEU A 10 15.10 -2.56 -3.61
C LEU A 10 15.64 -1.23 -4.15
N GLU A 11 16.00 -1.15 -5.42
CA GLU A 11 16.49 0.11 -6.02
C GLU A 11 15.36 1.12 -6.17
N GLN A 12 14.18 0.68 -6.63
CA GLN A 12 12.99 1.53 -6.67
C GLN A 12 12.58 2.03 -5.31
N ILE A 13 12.68 1.17 -4.28
CA ILE A 13 12.37 1.54 -2.91
C ILE A 13 13.36 2.60 -2.40
N ARG A 14 14.66 2.43 -2.64
CA ARG A 14 15.69 3.43 -2.29
C ARG A 14 15.44 4.76 -3.00
N GLU A 15 15.18 4.73 -4.32
CA GLU A 15 14.88 5.94 -5.09
C GLU A 15 13.67 6.69 -4.54
N ALA A 16 12.58 5.98 -4.20
CA ALA A 16 11.40 6.59 -3.60
C ALA A 16 11.67 7.14 -2.19
N TYR A 17 12.48 6.42 -1.39
CA TYR A 17 12.87 6.85 -0.05
C TYR A 17 13.74 8.11 -0.08
N ASP A 18 14.69 8.18 -1.00
CA ASP A 18 15.59 9.35 -1.18
C ASP A 18 14.84 10.62 -1.61
N LEU A 19 13.66 10.48 -2.24
CA LEU A 19 12.76 11.61 -2.49
C LEU A 19 12.14 12.21 -1.20
N GLY A 20 12.27 11.53 -0.06
CA GLY A 20 11.71 11.95 1.23
C GLY A 20 10.19 11.86 1.33
N LEU A 21 9.55 11.07 0.48
CA LEU A 21 8.09 11.01 0.36
C LEU A 21 7.49 9.67 0.80
N LEU A 22 8.34 8.66 1.10
CA LEU A 22 7.90 7.29 1.29
C LEU A 22 7.56 7.00 2.75
N ASP A 23 6.31 6.62 3.01
CA ASP A 23 5.80 6.23 4.34
C ASP A 23 5.76 4.72 4.55
N GLY A 24 5.88 3.92 3.48
CA GLY A 24 5.83 2.46 3.58
C GLY A 24 5.92 1.74 2.24
N VAL A 25 5.84 0.43 2.29
CA VAL A 25 5.96 -0.45 1.12
C VAL A 25 4.87 -1.51 1.17
N THR A 26 4.24 -1.78 0.03
CA THR A 26 3.46 -3.00 -0.15
C THR A 26 4.16 -3.93 -1.11
N THR A 27 4.12 -5.21 -0.78
CA THR A 27 4.55 -6.29 -1.65
C THR A 27 3.44 -7.31 -1.84
N ASN A 28 3.67 -8.25 -2.72
CA ASN A 28 2.84 -9.43 -2.89
C ASN A 28 3.65 -10.54 -3.58
N PRO A 29 3.13 -11.80 -3.61
CA PRO A 29 3.85 -12.92 -4.22
C PRO A 29 4.26 -12.69 -5.68
N SER A 30 3.43 -11.98 -6.45
CA SER A 30 3.72 -11.68 -7.87
C SER A 30 4.87 -10.70 -8.02
N LEU A 31 4.97 -9.68 -7.17
CA LEU A 31 6.08 -8.72 -7.16
C LEU A 31 7.38 -9.39 -6.74
N MET A 32 7.34 -10.26 -5.71
CA MET A 32 8.50 -11.06 -5.30
C MET A 32 8.99 -11.97 -6.42
N ALA A 33 8.07 -12.66 -7.11
CA ALA A 33 8.39 -13.52 -8.24
C ALA A 33 9.01 -12.75 -9.41
N LYS A 34 8.54 -11.52 -9.69
CA LYS A 34 9.08 -10.65 -10.74
C LYS A 34 10.54 -10.27 -10.48
N GLU A 35 10.92 -10.07 -9.22
CA GLU A 35 12.31 -9.81 -8.81
C GLU A 35 13.15 -11.10 -8.69
N GLY A 36 12.58 -12.25 -9.04
CA GLY A 36 13.30 -13.52 -8.99
C GLY A 36 13.54 -14.07 -7.59
N ILE A 37 12.84 -13.56 -6.57
CA ILE A 37 12.99 -13.96 -5.17
C ILE A 37 12.21 -15.26 -4.94
N LYS A 38 12.95 -16.36 -4.78
CA LYS A 38 12.39 -17.71 -4.64
C LYS A 38 12.76 -18.31 -3.29
N GLY A 39 11.83 -19.07 -2.73
CA GLY A 39 11.98 -19.76 -1.46
C GLY A 39 11.70 -18.88 -0.24
N VAL A 40 11.16 -19.51 0.80
CA VAL A 40 10.66 -18.82 2.01
C VAL A 40 11.76 -18.01 2.70
N GLU A 41 12.96 -18.57 2.86
CA GLU A 41 14.06 -17.90 3.53
C GLU A 41 14.55 -16.65 2.78
N ASN A 42 14.61 -16.72 1.44
CA ASN A 42 14.99 -15.57 0.62
C ASN A 42 13.91 -14.47 0.68
N GLN A 43 12.63 -14.86 0.70
CA GLN A 43 11.53 -13.90 0.86
C GLN A 43 11.59 -13.22 2.23
N ARG A 44 11.81 -13.97 3.31
CA ARG A 44 11.96 -13.43 4.67
C ARG A 44 13.11 -12.45 4.76
N LYS A 45 14.29 -12.84 4.24
CA LYS A 45 15.45 -11.96 4.18
C LYS A 45 15.12 -10.68 3.40
N HIS A 46 14.44 -10.81 2.27
CA HIS A 46 14.06 -9.66 1.44
C HIS A 46 13.12 -8.68 2.16
N TYR A 47 12.15 -9.16 2.93
CA TYR A 47 11.32 -8.30 3.78
C TYR A 47 12.16 -7.53 4.81
N VAL A 48 13.14 -8.18 5.42
CA VAL A 48 14.06 -7.49 6.35
C VAL A 48 14.90 -6.45 5.61
N ASP A 49 15.39 -6.76 4.42
CA ASP A 49 16.16 -5.82 3.59
C ASP A 49 15.31 -4.58 3.23
N ILE A 50 14.02 -4.75 2.91
CA ILE A 50 13.08 -3.64 2.70
C ILE A 50 12.90 -2.81 3.98
N CYS A 51 12.66 -3.46 5.13
CA CYS A 51 12.51 -2.77 6.41
C CYS A 51 13.75 -1.97 6.81
N ASN A 52 14.95 -2.41 6.41
CA ASN A 52 16.20 -1.71 6.67
C ASN A 52 16.36 -0.43 5.81
N ILE A 53 15.66 -0.34 4.68
CA ILE A 53 15.65 0.86 3.82
C ILE A 53 14.59 1.84 4.31
N VAL A 54 13.37 1.35 4.59
CA VAL A 54 12.21 2.18 4.90
C VAL A 54 11.87 2.06 6.38
N GLN A 55 11.95 3.17 7.10
CA GLN A 55 11.50 3.27 8.49
C GLN A 55 9.97 3.51 8.55
N GLY A 56 9.22 2.62 7.91
CA GLY A 56 7.78 2.70 7.76
C GLY A 56 7.16 1.32 7.58
N ASP A 57 5.85 1.27 7.44
CA ASP A 57 5.13 0.00 7.37
C ASP A 57 5.43 -0.79 6.10
N VAL A 58 5.72 -2.07 6.25
CA VAL A 58 6.01 -3.01 5.15
C VAL A 58 4.99 -4.14 5.16
N SER A 59 4.11 -4.17 4.16
CA SER A 59 3.12 -5.23 4.03
C SER A 59 3.74 -6.49 3.46
N ALA A 60 3.78 -7.55 4.28
CA ALA A 60 4.26 -8.90 3.94
C ALA A 60 3.09 -9.88 3.89
N GLU A 61 2.85 -10.50 2.74
CA GLU A 61 1.63 -11.28 2.47
C GLU A 61 1.82 -12.75 2.80
N VAL A 62 0.84 -13.33 3.53
CA VAL A 62 0.76 -14.78 3.77
C VAL A 62 0.33 -15.49 2.47
N ILE A 63 0.74 -16.75 2.31
CA ILE A 63 0.42 -17.59 1.16
C ILE A 63 -0.67 -18.59 1.50
N ALA A 64 -0.72 -19.05 2.76
CA ALA A 64 -1.76 -19.97 3.23
C ALA A 64 -3.16 -19.40 3.00
N THR A 65 -4.11 -20.29 2.73
CA THR A 65 -5.53 -19.96 2.51
C THR A 65 -6.44 -20.49 3.61
N ASP A 66 -5.92 -21.32 4.51
CA ASP A 66 -6.59 -21.81 5.70
C ASP A 66 -6.15 -21.02 6.94
N TYR A 67 -6.96 -21.07 7.99
CA TYR A 67 -6.76 -20.26 9.21
C TYR A 67 -5.44 -20.59 9.93
N GLU A 68 -5.16 -21.87 10.19
CA GLU A 68 -3.96 -22.29 10.92
C GLU A 68 -2.68 -21.91 10.16
N GLY A 69 -2.68 -22.13 8.85
CA GLY A 69 -1.57 -21.72 7.98
C GLY A 69 -1.34 -20.21 8.02
N MET A 70 -2.41 -19.41 7.90
CA MET A 70 -2.32 -17.94 7.98
C MET A 70 -1.77 -17.46 9.32
N ILE A 71 -2.21 -18.06 10.44
CA ILE A 71 -1.71 -17.71 11.78
C ILE A 71 -0.22 -17.99 11.88
N LYS A 72 0.19 -19.19 11.51
CA LYS A 72 1.60 -19.59 11.57
C LYS A 72 2.48 -18.68 10.73
N GLU A 73 2.14 -18.51 9.45
CA GLU A 73 2.92 -17.65 8.54
C GLU A 73 2.93 -16.19 9.02
N GLY A 74 1.78 -15.67 9.46
CA GLY A 74 1.66 -14.28 9.90
C GLY A 74 2.44 -13.98 11.17
N GLU A 75 2.47 -14.89 12.16
CA GLU A 75 3.31 -14.73 13.35
C GLU A 75 4.80 -14.78 13.00
N GLU A 76 5.21 -15.70 12.11
CA GLU A 76 6.58 -15.78 11.60
C GLU A 76 6.99 -14.49 10.87
N LEU A 77 6.12 -13.93 10.02
CA LEU A 77 6.37 -12.66 9.33
C LEU A 77 6.46 -11.49 10.31
N ALA A 78 5.52 -11.37 11.23
CA ALA A 78 5.49 -10.29 12.22
C ALA A 78 6.74 -10.28 13.12
N ALA A 79 7.31 -11.45 13.39
CA ALA A 79 8.54 -11.60 14.19
C ALA A 79 9.81 -11.11 13.48
N LEU A 80 9.79 -10.93 12.15
CA LEU A 80 10.99 -10.53 11.37
C LEU A 80 11.44 -9.10 11.67
N ASN A 81 10.48 -8.18 11.83
CA ASN A 81 10.78 -6.77 12.05
C ASN A 81 9.51 -6.02 12.56
N PRO A 82 9.63 -5.05 13.49
CA PRO A 82 8.49 -4.29 14.01
C PRO A 82 7.74 -3.46 12.96
N HIS A 83 8.32 -3.21 11.79
CA HIS A 83 7.67 -2.52 10.68
C HIS A 83 6.79 -3.44 9.82
N ILE A 84 6.85 -4.75 10.03
CA ILE A 84 6.00 -5.68 9.27
C ILE A 84 4.53 -5.51 9.63
N VAL A 85 3.73 -5.41 8.59
CA VAL A 85 2.27 -5.47 8.62
C VAL A 85 1.85 -6.73 7.86
N VAL A 86 1.23 -7.68 8.55
CA VAL A 86 0.84 -8.96 7.96
C VAL A 86 -0.30 -8.75 6.98
N LYS A 87 -0.06 -9.06 5.71
CA LYS A 87 -1.07 -8.89 4.67
C LYS A 87 -1.85 -10.17 4.45
N VAL A 88 -3.19 -10.09 4.55
CA VAL A 88 -4.10 -11.23 4.63
C VAL A 88 -5.24 -11.04 3.65
N PRO A 89 -5.61 -12.04 2.82
CA PRO A 89 -6.70 -11.90 1.86
C PRO A 89 -8.06 -11.80 2.54
N CYS A 90 -8.98 -11.05 1.94
CA CYS A 90 -10.34 -10.84 2.44
C CYS A 90 -11.26 -12.03 2.14
N ILE A 91 -10.98 -13.17 2.78
CA ILE A 91 -11.80 -14.40 2.77
C ILE A 91 -12.20 -14.74 4.21
N ALA A 92 -13.12 -15.68 4.39
CA ALA A 92 -13.63 -16.03 5.73
C ALA A 92 -12.51 -16.36 6.72
N GLU A 93 -11.56 -17.22 6.33
CA GLU A 93 -10.41 -17.59 7.16
C GLU A 93 -9.45 -16.39 7.38
N GLY A 94 -9.31 -15.52 6.38
CA GLY A 94 -8.53 -14.28 6.50
C GLY A 94 -9.13 -13.30 7.50
N ILE A 95 -10.44 -13.12 7.52
CA ILE A 95 -11.13 -12.26 8.52
C ILE A 95 -10.95 -12.81 9.94
N LYS A 96 -11.03 -14.14 10.13
CA LYS A 96 -10.70 -14.77 11.43
C LYS A 96 -9.25 -14.52 11.82
N ALA A 97 -8.32 -14.64 10.88
CA ALA A 97 -6.89 -14.38 11.11
C ALA A 97 -6.64 -12.91 11.48
N VAL A 98 -7.25 -11.94 10.78
CA VAL A 98 -7.20 -10.51 11.14
C VAL A 98 -7.65 -10.28 12.57
N LYS A 99 -8.78 -10.91 12.97
CA LYS A 99 -9.28 -10.80 14.35
C LYS A 99 -8.31 -11.36 15.38
N TYR A 100 -7.68 -12.50 15.08
CA TYR A 100 -6.66 -13.09 15.94
C TYR A 100 -5.45 -12.17 16.08
N PHE A 101 -4.90 -11.69 14.96
CA PHE A 101 -3.73 -10.80 14.94
C PHE A 101 -4.00 -9.49 15.68
N SER A 102 -5.16 -8.89 15.48
CA SER A 102 -5.59 -7.69 16.20
C SER A 102 -5.58 -7.90 17.71
N GLY A 103 -6.08 -9.06 18.19
CA GLY A 103 -6.04 -9.43 19.61
C GLY A 103 -4.64 -9.65 20.19
N LYS A 104 -3.65 -9.91 19.32
CA LYS A 104 -2.23 -10.06 19.67
C LYS A 104 -1.42 -8.77 19.51
N GLY A 105 -2.04 -7.67 19.05
CA GLY A 105 -1.33 -6.43 18.73
C GLY A 105 -0.49 -6.51 17.44
N ILE A 106 -0.68 -7.55 16.62
CA ILE A 106 -0.05 -7.68 15.31
C ILE A 106 -0.85 -6.88 14.29
N ARG A 107 -0.20 -5.96 13.60
CA ARG A 107 -0.83 -5.11 12.58
C ARG A 107 -1.11 -5.88 11.31
N THR A 108 -2.26 -5.61 10.69
CA THR A 108 -2.68 -6.33 9.48
C THR A 108 -3.12 -5.39 8.37
N ASN A 109 -2.92 -5.85 7.13
CA ASN A 109 -3.46 -5.25 5.92
C ASN A 109 -4.40 -6.27 5.24
N CYS A 110 -5.71 -6.04 5.34
CA CYS A 110 -6.70 -6.90 4.68
C CYS A 110 -6.77 -6.56 3.20
N THR A 111 -6.30 -7.47 2.35
CA THR A 111 -6.16 -7.26 0.90
C THR A 111 -7.21 -7.97 0.07
N LEU A 112 -7.23 -7.71 -1.25
CA LEU A 112 -8.21 -8.23 -2.21
C LEU A 112 -9.64 -7.82 -1.84
N VAL A 113 -9.79 -6.53 -1.55
CA VAL A 113 -11.09 -5.94 -1.21
C VAL A 113 -11.69 -5.28 -2.44
N PHE A 114 -12.91 -5.70 -2.78
CA PHE A 114 -13.66 -5.26 -3.97
C PHE A 114 -15.08 -4.80 -3.65
N SER A 115 -15.44 -4.70 -2.36
CA SER A 115 -16.75 -4.20 -1.94
C SER A 115 -16.69 -3.50 -0.59
N VAL A 116 -17.66 -2.61 -0.35
CA VAL A 116 -17.83 -1.93 0.95
C VAL A 116 -18.12 -2.93 2.07
N GLY A 117 -18.86 -4.01 1.76
CA GLY A 117 -19.15 -5.08 2.73
C GLY A 117 -17.88 -5.80 3.20
N GLN A 118 -16.95 -6.13 2.28
CA GLN A 118 -15.66 -6.70 2.64
C GLN A 118 -14.84 -5.75 3.52
N ALA A 119 -14.81 -4.47 3.17
CA ALA A 119 -14.12 -3.45 3.96
C ALA A 119 -14.70 -3.32 5.38
N LEU A 120 -16.04 -3.38 5.51
CA LEU A 120 -16.70 -3.39 6.82
C LEU A 120 -16.27 -4.58 7.67
N LEU A 121 -16.21 -5.79 7.10
CA LEU A 121 -15.77 -7.00 7.82
C LEU A 121 -14.32 -6.88 8.29
N ALA A 122 -13.43 -6.36 7.43
CA ALA A 122 -12.03 -6.11 7.78
C ALA A 122 -11.90 -5.14 8.97
N ALA A 123 -12.62 -4.03 8.96
CA ALA A 123 -12.61 -3.05 10.05
C ALA A 123 -13.16 -3.62 11.35
N LYS A 124 -14.27 -4.37 11.30
CA LYS A 124 -14.85 -5.06 12.47
C LYS A 124 -13.91 -6.11 13.06
N ALA A 125 -13.09 -6.75 12.25
CA ALA A 125 -12.06 -7.68 12.71
C ALA A 125 -10.85 -6.97 13.34
N GLY A 126 -10.67 -5.65 13.11
CA GLY A 126 -9.60 -4.84 13.69
C GLY A 126 -8.37 -4.73 12.77
N ALA A 127 -8.56 -4.79 11.45
CA ALA A 127 -7.48 -4.55 10.50
C ALA A 127 -6.89 -3.14 10.67
N THR A 128 -5.56 -3.01 10.57
CA THR A 128 -4.89 -1.71 10.55
C THR A 128 -5.12 -1.00 9.22
N TYR A 129 -5.01 -1.74 8.14
CA TYR A 129 -5.27 -1.28 6.78
C TYR A 129 -6.28 -2.18 6.08
N VAL A 130 -7.04 -1.59 5.16
CA VAL A 130 -7.83 -2.30 4.17
C VAL A 130 -7.37 -1.87 2.79
N SER A 131 -7.16 -2.82 1.88
CA SER A 131 -6.68 -2.53 0.53
C SER A 131 -7.76 -2.78 -0.53
N PRO A 132 -8.62 -1.77 -0.85
CA PRO A 132 -9.47 -1.80 -2.02
C PRO A 132 -8.63 -1.65 -3.29
N PHE A 133 -8.96 -2.45 -4.31
CA PHE A 133 -8.20 -2.51 -5.56
C PHE A 133 -8.84 -1.64 -6.64
N VAL A 134 -8.23 -0.50 -6.95
CA VAL A 134 -8.73 0.45 -7.95
C VAL A 134 -8.57 -0.11 -9.36
N GLY A 135 -7.36 -0.29 -9.84
CA GLY A 135 -7.11 -0.63 -11.23
C GLY A 135 -7.65 -2.00 -11.66
N ARG A 136 -7.87 -2.96 -10.73
CA ARG A 136 -8.53 -4.22 -11.09
C ARG A 136 -10.03 -4.08 -11.32
N LEU A 137 -10.69 -3.14 -10.64
CA LEU A 137 -12.09 -2.81 -10.93
C LEU A 137 -12.21 -2.10 -12.28
N ASP A 138 -11.29 -1.18 -12.56
CA ASP A 138 -11.25 -0.49 -13.85
C ASP A 138 -11.07 -1.48 -15.02
N ASP A 139 -10.31 -2.58 -14.83
CA ASP A 139 -10.12 -3.64 -15.84
C ASP A 139 -11.44 -4.32 -16.26
N ILE A 140 -12.45 -4.29 -15.39
CA ILE A 140 -13.78 -4.85 -15.66
C ILE A 140 -14.86 -3.78 -15.84
N CYS A 141 -14.43 -2.54 -16.13
CA CYS A 141 -15.32 -1.38 -16.34
C CYS A 141 -16.16 -1.01 -15.10
N GLU A 142 -15.66 -1.28 -13.90
CA GLU A 142 -16.20 -0.77 -12.64
C GLU A 142 -15.34 0.38 -12.12
N ASP A 143 -15.96 1.34 -11.44
CA ASP A 143 -15.25 2.50 -10.88
C ASP A 143 -14.59 2.16 -9.54
N GLY A 144 -13.27 1.89 -9.58
CA GLY A 144 -12.47 1.57 -8.39
C GLY A 144 -12.34 2.74 -7.42
N ILE A 145 -12.31 3.98 -7.90
CA ILE A 145 -12.27 5.18 -7.05
C ILE A 145 -13.60 5.39 -6.30
N ALA A 146 -14.73 5.12 -6.95
CA ALA A 146 -16.02 5.17 -6.27
C ALA A 146 -16.11 4.14 -5.11
N LEU A 147 -15.47 2.98 -5.24
CA LEU A 147 -15.36 2.03 -4.13
C LEU A 147 -14.54 2.63 -2.98
N VAL A 148 -13.37 3.22 -3.26
CA VAL A 148 -12.52 3.87 -2.24
C VAL A 148 -13.31 4.96 -1.51
N ALA A 149 -13.99 5.84 -2.24
CA ALA A 149 -14.82 6.92 -1.69
C ALA A 149 -15.87 6.39 -0.70
N LYS A 150 -16.61 5.36 -1.10
CA LYS A 150 -17.65 4.74 -0.25
C LYS A 150 -17.07 4.11 1.03
N ILE A 151 -15.88 3.49 0.95
CA ILE A 151 -15.21 2.91 2.12
C ILE A 151 -14.76 4.01 3.07
N VAL A 152 -14.12 5.07 2.55
CA VAL A 152 -13.68 6.23 3.34
C VAL A 152 -14.86 6.86 4.08
N GLU A 153 -15.97 7.12 3.36
CA GLU A 153 -17.19 7.70 3.92
C GLU A 153 -17.77 6.80 5.03
N MET A 154 -17.87 5.49 4.75
CA MET A 154 -18.40 4.51 5.70
C MET A 154 -17.53 4.44 6.97
N TYR A 155 -16.21 4.44 6.84
CA TYR A 155 -15.32 4.41 8.00
C TYR A 155 -15.44 5.68 8.85
N ARG A 156 -15.52 6.84 8.22
CA ARG A 156 -15.76 8.12 8.92
C ARG A 156 -17.11 8.12 9.63
N TYR A 157 -18.16 7.65 8.96
CA TYR A 157 -19.52 7.62 9.51
C TYR A 157 -19.64 6.74 10.75
N TYR A 158 -18.99 5.58 10.76
CA TYR A 158 -19.03 4.63 11.88
C TYR A 158 -17.84 4.75 12.85
N GLY A 159 -16.91 5.68 12.62
CA GLY A 159 -15.76 5.93 13.50
C GLY A 159 -14.74 4.79 13.52
N TYR A 160 -14.57 4.06 12.41
CA TYR A 160 -13.52 3.06 12.30
C TYR A 160 -12.14 3.70 12.17
N THR A 161 -11.14 3.12 12.84
CA THR A 161 -9.74 3.57 12.80
C THR A 161 -8.90 2.87 11.73
N THR A 162 -9.48 1.85 11.07
CA THR A 162 -8.84 1.16 9.94
C THR A 162 -8.57 2.14 8.81
N GLN A 163 -7.32 2.21 8.34
CA GLN A 163 -6.92 3.12 7.27
C GLN A 163 -7.23 2.51 5.90
N VAL A 164 -7.76 3.34 5.01
CA VAL A 164 -8.05 2.95 3.62
C VAL A 164 -6.79 3.13 2.79
N LEU A 165 -6.19 2.01 2.40
CA LEU A 165 -4.99 1.91 1.58
C LEU A 165 -5.41 1.57 0.13
N ALA A 166 -5.59 2.58 -0.71
CA ALA A 166 -5.93 2.39 -2.11
C ALA A 166 -4.80 1.64 -2.84
N ALA A 167 -5.12 0.46 -3.35
CA ALA A 167 -4.18 -0.46 -4.00
C ALA A 167 -4.47 -0.64 -5.49
N SER A 168 -3.55 -1.30 -6.20
CA SER A 168 -3.67 -1.46 -7.66
C SER A 168 -3.72 -0.11 -8.39
N ILE A 169 -3.02 0.89 -7.87
CA ILE A 169 -2.84 2.20 -8.53
C ILE A 169 -1.93 2.00 -9.73
N ARG A 170 -2.27 2.60 -10.87
CA ARG A 170 -1.53 2.40 -12.12
C ARG A 170 -0.92 3.67 -12.70
N HIS A 171 -1.49 4.82 -12.41
CA HIS A 171 -1.07 6.10 -12.99
C HIS A 171 -1.40 7.28 -12.06
N THR A 172 -0.82 8.42 -12.38
CA THR A 172 -0.92 9.66 -11.59
C THR A 172 -2.37 10.12 -11.36
N ALA A 173 -3.27 9.93 -12.34
CA ALA A 173 -4.67 10.32 -12.17
C ALA A 173 -5.37 9.54 -11.04
N HIS A 174 -5.08 8.25 -10.85
CA HIS A 174 -5.59 7.49 -9.70
C HIS A 174 -5.13 8.11 -8.36
N ILE A 175 -3.87 8.59 -8.29
CA ILE A 175 -3.36 9.23 -7.08
C ILE A 175 -4.15 10.51 -6.79
N MET A 176 -4.35 11.35 -7.80
CA MET A 176 -5.14 12.59 -7.68
C MET A 176 -6.57 12.30 -7.20
N GLN A 177 -7.22 11.31 -7.80
CA GLN A 177 -8.55 10.90 -7.38
C GLN A 177 -8.58 10.33 -5.94
N CYS A 178 -7.56 9.57 -5.52
CA CYS A 178 -7.43 9.10 -4.14
C CYS A 178 -7.30 10.27 -3.15
N ILE A 179 -6.59 11.37 -3.52
CA ILE A 179 -6.52 12.59 -2.71
C ILE A 179 -7.91 13.21 -2.57
N GLU A 180 -8.65 13.34 -3.66
CA GLU A 180 -9.98 13.97 -3.69
C GLU A 180 -10.99 13.24 -2.81
N VAL A 181 -10.98 11.90 -2.82
CA VAL A 181 -11.89 11.07 -2.01
C VAL A 181 -11.39 10.87 -0.57
N GLY A 182 -10.18 11.32 -0.25
CA GLY A 182 -9.62 11.29 1.10
C GLY A 182 -9.16 9.90 1.55
N ALA A 183 -8.58 9.09 0.66
CA ALA A 183 -7.91 7.87 1.04
C ALA A 183 -6.77 8.17 2.05
N ASP A 184 -6.56 7.29 3.03
CA ASP A 184 -5.51 7.48 4.04
C ASP A 184 -4.12 7.20 3.46
N VAL A 185 -4.03 6.21 2.60
CA VAL A 185 -2.81 5.73 1.95
C VAL A 185 -3.10 5.41 0.49
N ALA A 186 -2.14 5.69 -0.40
CA ALA A 186 -2.12 5.14 -1.75
C ALA A 186 -0.82 4.37 -1.96
N THR A 187 -0.91 3.10 -2.37
CA THR A 187 0.27 2.34 -2.75
C THR A 187 0.41 2.31 -4.27
N CYS A 188 1.52 2.85 -4.76
CA CYS A 188 1.69 3.27 -6.13
C CYS A 188 2.98 2.69 -6.75
N PRO A 189 3.03 2.45 -8.06
CA PRO A 189 4.30 2.25 -8.75
C PRO A 189 5.13 3.54 -8.70
N LEU A 190 6.46 3.42 -8.65
CA LEU A 190 7.37 4.57 -8.60
C LEU A 190 7.11 5.60 -9.73
N SER A 191 6.80 5.11 -10.93
CA SER A 191 6.50 5.97 -12.08
C SER A 191 5.29 6.87 -11.87
N ALA A 192 4.25 6.39 -11.18
CA ALA A 192 3.07 7.18 -10.87
C ALA A 192 3.37 8.27 -9.82
N ILE A 193 4.20 7.96 -8.81
CA ILE A 193 4.64 8.93 -7.81
C ILE A 193 5.50 10.03 -8.47
N LYS A 194 6.50 9.64 -9.26
CA LYS A 194 7.36 10.60 -10.00
C LYS A 194 6.57 11.45 -10.98
N GLY A 195 5.52 10.88 -11.57
CA GLY A 195 4.62 11.59 -12.48
C GLY A 195 3.94 12.82 -11.86
N LEU A 196 3.74 12.84 -10.54
CA LEU A 196 3.19 14.00 -9.83
C LEU A 196 4.08 15.25 -9.89
N LEU A 197 5.38 15.08 -10.11
CA LEU A 197 6.34 16.18 -10.22
C LEU A 197 6.31 16.84 -11.61
N ASN A 198 5.75 16.19 -12.61
CA ASN A 198 5.76 16.67 -14.00
C ASN A 198 4.67 17.70 -14.21
N HIS A 199 5.07 18.98 -14.30
CA HIS A 199 4.14 20.07 -14.59
C HIS A 199 4.75 21.11 -15.54
N PRO A 200 4.12 21.40 -16.70
CA PRO A 200 4.70 22.32 -17.71
C PRO A 200 4.97 23.73 -17.19
N LEU A 201 4.15 24.21 -16.25
CA LEU A 201 4.33 25.54 -15.65
C LEU A 201 5.51 25.57 -14.67
N THR A 202 5.85 24.47 -14.01
CA THR A 202 7.05 24.36 -13.17
C THR A 202 8.29 24.48 -14.04
N ASP A 203 8.32 23.74 -15.17
CA ASP A 203 9.47 23.76 -16.10
C ASP A 203 9.68 25.15 -16.70
N SER A 204 8.59 25.76 -17.21
CA SER A 204 8.66 27.11 -17.81
C SER A 204 8.99 28.19 -16.76
N GLY A 205 8.44 28.05 -15.56
CA GLY A 205 8.71 28.97 -14.44
C GLY A 205 10.17 28.92 -14.00
N LEU A 206 10.73 27.71 -13.83
CA LEU A 206 12.13 27.50 -13.48
C LEU A 206 13.07 28.10 -14.54
N LYS A 207 12.78 27.83 -15.84
CA LYS A 207 13.53 28.39 -16.96
C LYS A 207 13.57 29.93 -16.91
N LYS A 208 12.39 30.56 -16.71
CA LYS A 208 12.27 32.00 -16.60
C LYS A 208 13.06 32.55 -15.40
N PHE A 209 12.97 31.93 -14.23
CA PHE A 209 13.72 32.37 -13.04
C PHE A 209 15.24 32.32 -13.27
N LEU A 210 15.74 31.26 -13.92
CA LEU A 210 17.18 31.15 -14.27
C LEU A 210 17.62 32.21 -15.30
N GLU A 211 16.78 32.54 -16.29
CA GLU A 211 17.06 33.60 -17.27
C GLU A 211 17.09 34.98 -16.58
N ASP A 212 16.12 35.28 -15.72
CA ASP A 212 16.08 36.55 -15.01
C ASP A 212 17.24 36.69 -14.01
N TYR A 213 17.63 35.62 -13.31
CA TYR A 213 18.81 35.62 -12.44
C TYR A 213 20.11 35.96 -13.22
N LYS A 214 20.30 35.36 -14.41
CA LYS A 214 21.46 35.63 -15.23
C LYS A 214 21.54 37.06 -15.80
N ARG A 215 20.39 37.78 -15.86
CA ARG A 215 20.36 39.18 -16.35
C ARG A 215 20.80 40.17 -15.29
N VAL A 216 20.73 39.82 -14.02
CA VAL A 216 21.02 40.73 -12.91
C VAL A 216 22.35 40.42 -12.19
N ASN A 217 22.97 39.28 -12.54
CA ASN A 217 24.31 38.83 -12.12
C ASN A 217 25.23 38.55 -13.30
#